data_1b7dd8b1f26e9ed2922c7c0b49f41f33
#
_entry.id   1b7dd8b1f26e9ed2922c7c0b49f41f33
#
_cell.length_a   1.000
_cell.length_b   1.000
_cell.length_c   1.000
_cell.angle_alpha   90.00
_cell.angle_beta   90.00
_cell.angle_gamma   90.00
#
_symmetry.space_group_name_H-M   'P 1'
#
loop_
_entity.id
_entity.type
_entity.pdbx_description
1 polymer ?
#
loop_
_entity_poly.entity_id
_entity_poly.type
_entity_poly.pdbx_seq_one_letter_code
_entity_poly.pdbx_strand_id
1 'polypeptide(L)'
;MAETLKLIQFRAAYNLPVHVGIETGIFARHNLALETAYTPGSLYTSQALKAGHYDIGHTGADDIIAAVESDEGADLFIFMGLHSGLFTLVGAPDCASIEALLGRSIGVDARTSGFALVLERMLRVRGFARDDYQLIEIGGWESRYRALSERKIGATLLTEPFVLNALKAGCHLLARDFEMIPSYQGTCAAATRRFAERHPDRLIRYIQGYVEATQWCFAKKNRRDCLDVLARHNQIDGPAAETTLHALLDPEHGLYPKADVNMSGLRAALELRAELGYLVRTVPPVGKYVDLSYYRKAMITGA
;
A
#
# COMPACT_ATOMS: atom_id res chain seq x y z
N MET A 1 -11.13 -5.55 29.09
CA MET A 1 -10.87 -6.49 27.97
C MET A 1 -10.46 -5.68 26.76
N ALA A 2 -9.49 -6.13 25.97
CA ALA A 2 -9.09 -5.46 24.74
C ALA A 2 -10.28 -5.40 23.76
N GLU A 3 -10.45 -4.26 23.10
CA GLU A 3 -11.50 -4.06 22.09
C GLU A 3 -11.05 -4.60 20.75
N THR A 4 -11.90 -5.40 20.09
CA THR A 4 -11.61 -5.92 18.76
C THR A 4 -11.71 -4.83 17.72
N LEU A 5 -10.72 -4.77 16.82
CA LEU A 5 -10.67 -3.90 15.65
C LEU A 5 -10.35 -4.74 14.42
N LYS A 6 -11.21 -4.63 13.39
CA LYS A 6 -11.07 -5.39 12.14
C LYS A 6 -10.28 -4.60 11.11
N LEU A 7 -9.14 -5.15 10.69
CA LEU A 7 -8.24 -4.58 9.71
C LEU A 7 -8.22 -5.40 8.43
N ILE A 8 -8.46 -4.76 7.28
CA ILE A 8 -8.23 -5.37 5.97
C ILE A 8 -7.00 -4.75 5.30
N GLN A 9 -6.15 -5.57 4.69
CA GLN A 9 -4.89 -5.13 4.08
C GLN A 9 -4.48 -6.06 2.94
N PHE A 10 -3.61 -5.59 2.03
CA PHE A 10 -2.98 -6.47 1.06
C PHE A 10 -1.98 -7.41 1.74
N ARG A 11 -1.78 -8.60 1.18
CA ARG A 11 -0.70 -9.49 1.62
C ARG A 11 0.63 -8.93 1.10
N ALA A 12 1.45 -8.37 1.98
CA ALA A 12 2.74 -7.79 1.63
C ALA A 12 3.66 -7.66 2.85
N ALA A 13 4.96 -7.56 2.63
CA ALA A 13 5.96 -7.43 3.68
C ALA A 13 5.85 -6.10 4.45
N TYR A 14 5.32 -5.05 3.85
CA TYR A 14 5.11 -3.76 4.52
C TYR A 14 4.06 -3.81 5.66
N ASN A 15 3.38 -4.94 5.85
CA ASN A 15 2.55 -5.19 7.03
C ASN A 15 3.37 -5.54 8.29
N LEU A 16 4.70 -5.54 8.21
CA LEU A 16 5.59 -5.84 9.34
C LEU A 16 5.18 -5.12 10.64
N PRO A 17 4.86 -3.81 10.67
CA PRO A 17 4.44 -3.15 11.90
C PRO A 17 3.16 -3.75 12.51
N VAL A 18 2.21 -4.18 11.69
CA VAL A 18 0.97 -4.83 12.16
C VAL A 18 1.30 -6.15 12.84
N HIS A 19 2.10 -7.01 12.18
CA HIS A 19 2.47 -8.31 12.71
C HIS A 19 3.31 -8.19 13.97
N VAL A 20 4.32 -7.32 13.97
CA VAL A 20 5.12 -7.00 15.15
C VAL A 20 4.24 -6.48 16.29
N GLY A 21 3.34 -5.54 16.01
CA GLY A 21 2.47 -4.96 17.03
C GLY A 21 1.53 -5.97 17.68
N ILE A 22 1.08 -6.99 16.93
CA ILE A 22 0.28 -8.10 17.46
C ILE A 22 1.17 -9.03 18.30
N GLU A 23 2.28 -9.53 17.75
CA GLU A 23 3.13 -10.54 18.39
C GLU A 23 3.85 -10.03 19.64
N THR A 24 4.26 -8.75 19.66
CA THR A 24 4.90 -8.13 20.84
C THR A 24 3.91 -7.57 21.85
N GLY A 25 2.61 -7.68 21.60
CA GLY A 25 1.57 -7.18 22.47
C GLY A 25 1.45 -5.65 22.50
N ILE A 26 2.04 -4.92 21.53
CA ILE A 26 1.93 -3.45 21.45
C ILE A 26 0.45 -3.05 21.37
N PHE A 27 -0.33 -3.62 20.45
CA PHE A 27 -1.76 -3.29 20.35
C PHE A 27 -2.54 -3.66 21.61
N ALA A 28 -2.16 -4.76 22.29
CA ALA A 28 -2.79 -5.14 23.56
C ALA A 28 -2.53 -4.11 24.67
N ARG A 29 -1.33 -3.48 24.72
CA ARG A 29 -1.05 -2.36 25.65
C ARG A 29 -1.92 -1.13 25.37
N HIS A 30 -2.33 -0.95 24.12
CA HIS A 30 -3.31 0.07 23.71
C HIS A 30 -4.77 -0.41 23.82
N ASN A 31 -5.04 -1.49 24.58
CA ASN A 31 -6.37 -2.10 24.73
C ASN A 31 -7.05 -2.47 23.41
N LEU A 32 -6.28 -2.91 22.41
CA LEU A 32 -6.79 -3.36 21.11
C LEU A 32 -6.40 -4.83 20.84
N ALA A 33 -7.34 -5.57 20.27
CA ALA A 33 -7.13 -6.87 19.66
C ALA A 33 -7.40 -6.75 18.15
N LEU A 34 -6.39 -6.91 17.31
CA LEU A 34 -6.56 -6.79 15.86
C LEU A 34 -6.98 -8.12 15.23
N GLU A 35 -8.10 -8.10 14.51
CA GLU A 35 -8.50 -9.15 13.57
C GLU A 35 -8.09 -8.72 12.16
N THR A 36 -7.11 -9.39 11.57
CA THR A 36 -6.57 -9.03 10.26
C THR A 36 -7.12 -9.94 9.17
N ALA A 37 -7.43 -9.35 8.00
CA ALA A 37 -7.80 -10.08 6.79
C ALA A 37 -7.01 -9.55 5.59
N TYR A 38 -6.79 -10.43 4.60
CA TYR A 38 -6.17 -10.04 3.34
C TYR A 38 -7.22 -9.77 2.27
N THR A 39 -7.04 -8.65 1.58
CA THR A 39 -7.93 -8.25 0.48
C THR A 39 -7.57 -8.93 -0.83
N PRO A 40 -8.54 -9.26 -1.68
CA PRO A 40 -8.29 -9.70 -3.06
C PRO A 40 -7.94 -8.53 -4.00
N GLY A 41 -8.21 -7.26 -3.62
CA GLY A 41 -7.95 -6.08 -4.45
C GLY A 41 -8.50 -4.79 -3.85
N SER A 42 -8.08 -3.65 -4.38
CA SER A 42 -8.41 -2.31 -3.87
C SER A 42 -9.90 -1.99 -3.91
N LEU A 43 -10.59 -2.36 -4.98
CA LEU A 43 -12.05 -2.15 -5.09
C LEU A 43 -12.82 -2.86 -3.98
N TYR A 44 -12.45 -4.12 -3.69
CA TYR A 44 -13.06 -4.86 -2.58
C TYR A 44 -12.82 -4.17 -1.24
N THR A 45 -11.59 -3.68 -1.00
CA THR A 45 -11.24 -2.98 0.24
C THR A 45 -12.14 -1.77 0.48
N SER A 46 -12.29 -0.91 -0.52
CA SER A 46 -13.13 0.28 -0.43
C SER A 46 -14.61 -0.07 -0.20
N GLN A 47 -15.13 -1.08 -0.89
CA GLN A 47 -16.51 -1.55 -0.72
C GLN A 47 -16.74 -2.15 0.67
N ALA A 48 -15.80 -2.97 1.16
CA ALA A 48 -15.89 -3.63 2.46
C ALA A 48 -15.82 -2.63 3.63
N LEU A 49 -15.03 -1.55 3.49
CA LEU A 49 -15.02 -0.43 4.45
C LEU A 49 -16.36 0.32 4.44
N LYS A 50 -16.89 0.69 3.26
CA LYS A 50 -18.20 1.36 3.14
C LYS A 50 -19.32 0.54 3.75
N ALA A 51 -19.28 -0.78 3.56
CA ALA A 51 -20.26 -1.71 4.13
C ALA A 51 -20.10 -1.94 5.64
N GLY A 52 -18.98 -1.48 6.25
CA GLY A 52 -18.69 -1.69 7.69
C GLY A 52 -18.29 -3.12 8.04
N HIS A 53 -17.83 -3.91 7.05
CA HIS A 53 -17.28 -5.25 7.30
C HIS A 53 -15.94 -5.19 8.02
N TYR A 54 -15.20 -4.10 7.79
CA TYR A 54 -13.93 -3.78 8.45
C TYR A 54 -13.94 -2.35 8.97
N ASP A 55 -13.22 -2.12 10.06
CA ASP A 55 -13.11 -0.83 10.72
C ASP A 55 -12.05 0.04 10.04
N ILE A 56 -10.92 -0.56 9.65
CA ILE A 56 -9.76 0.09 9.03
C ILE A 56 -9.32 -0.71 7.80
N GLY A 57 -8.89 0.01 6.76
CA GLY A 57 -8.23 -0.56 5.58
C GLY A 57 -6.84 0.02 5.38
N HIS A 58 -5.84 -0.85 5.13
CA HIS A 58 -4.57 -0.47 4.55
C HIS A 58 -4.64 -0.66 3.04
N THR A 59 -4.72 0.44 2.30
CA THR A 59 -4.91 0.45 0.85
C THR A 59 -4.17 1.64 0.21
N GLY A 60 -4.13 1.68 -1.11
CA GLY A 60 -3.57 2.82 -1.83
C GLY A 60 -4.31 4.12 -1.51
N ALA A 61 -3.58 5.20 -1.31
CA ALA A 61 -4.20 6.51 -1.07
C ALA A 61 -5.09 6.93 -2.24
N ASP A 62 -4.67 6.62 -3.47
CA ASP A 62 -5.46 6.86 -4.67
C ASP A 62 -6.74 6.03 -4.74
N ASP A 63 -6.76 4.82 -4.15
CA ASP A 63 -7.97 3.98 -4.09
C ASP A 63 -9.06 4.65 -3.24
N ILE A 64 -8.68 5.36 -2.18
CA ILE A 64 -9.63 6.15 -1.36
C ILE A 64 -10.12 7.36 -2.16
N ILE A 65 -9.22 8.05 -2.88
CA ILE A 65 -9.62 9.13 -3.80
C ILE A 65 -10.65 8.60 -4.82
N ALA A 66 -10.34 7.49 -5.48
CA ALA A 66 -11.22 6.86 -6.46
C ALA A 66 -12.60 6.53 -5.87
N ALA A 67 -12.63 5.94 -4.68
CA ALA A 67 -13.88 5.55 -4.02
C ALA A 67 -14.75 6.78 -3.65
N VAL A 68 -14.12 7.87 -3.18
CA VAL A 68 -14.82 9.12 -2.84
C VAL A 68 -15.31 9.87 -4.10
N GLU A 69 -14.56 9.82 -5.21
CA GLU A 69 -14.96 10.48 -6.45
C GLU A 69 -16.04 9.70 -7.23
N SER A 70 -16.07 8.38 -7.08
CA SER A 70 -17.05 7.53 -7.78
C SER A 70 -18.41 7.44 -7.07
N ASP A 71 -18.50 7.86 -5.82
CA ASP A 71 -19.69 7.72 -4.98
C ASP A 71 -19.79 8.90 -4.01
N GLU A 72 -20.70 9.85 -4.28
CA GLU A 72 -20.93 11.03 -3.44
C GLU A 72 -21.30 10.69 -1.99
N GLY A 73 -21.83 9.49 -1.75
CA GLY A 73 -22.14 8.98 -0.42
C GLY A 73 -20.98 8.31 0.29
N ALA A 74 -19.81 8.19 -0.36
CA ALA A 74 -18.65 7.55 0.26
C ALA A 74 -18.05 8.45 1.37
N ASP A 75 -18.18 8.01 2.62
CA ASP A 75 -17.68 8.70 3.81
C ASP A 75 -16.26 8.26 4.21
N LEU A 76 -15.48 7.74 3.23
CA LEU A 76 -14.10 7.29 3.45
C LEU A 76 -13.13 8.47 3.59
N PHE A 77 -12.12 8.29 4.45
CA PHE A 77 -11.03 9.24 4.58
C PHE A 77 -9.72 8.57 5.00
N ILE A 78 -8.61 9.21 4.66
CA ILE A 78 -7.26 8.84 5.05
C ILE A 78 -6.95 9.52 6.38
N PHE A 79 -6.46 8.77 7.37
CA PHE A 79 -6.09 9.32 8.67
C PHE A 79 -4.62 9.12 9.03
N MET A 80 -3.88 8.27 8.27
CA MET A 80 -2.47 7.94 8.52
C MET A 80 -1.80 7.47 7.22
N GLY A 81 -0.53 7.80 7.00
CA GLY A 81 0.30 7.28 5.93
C GLY A 81 1.08 6.05 6.39
N LEU A 82 1.46 5.15 5.46
CA LEU A 82 2.23 3.97 5.78
C LEU A 82 3.60 3.96 5.07
N HIS A 83 3.60 4.18 3.76
CA HIS A 83 4.83 4.21 2.95
C HIS A 83 4.62 4.94 1.62
N SER A 84 5.73 5.27 0.92
CA SER A 84 5.73 6.03 -0.34
C SER A 84 5.19 5.27 -1.54
N GLY A 85 5.31 3.94 -1.57
CA GLY A 85 4.92 3.11 -2.72
C GLY A 85 5.48 1.71 -2.57
N LEU A 86 6.81 1.59 -2.57
CA LEU A 86 7.53 0.30 -2.53
C LEU A 86 7.17 -0.59 -3.73
N PHE A 87 6.95 0.04 -4.90
CA PHE A 87 6.55 -0.68 -6.11
C PHE A 87 7.73 -0.88 -7.05
N THR A 88 7.81 -2.07 -7.61
CA THR A 88 8.79 -2.42 -8.62
C THR A 88 8.06 -2.94 -9.86
N LEU A 89 8.35 -2.38 -11.02
CA LEU A 89 7.92 -2.93 -12.30
C LEU A 89 8.79 -4.15 -12.62
N VAL A 90 8.16 -5.30 -12.71
CA VAL A 90 8.81 -6.57 -12.95
C VAL A 90 8.31 -7.14 -14.27
N GLY A 91 9.24 -7.47 -15.17
CA GLY A 91 8.98 -8.13 -16.45
C GLY A 91 9.08 -9.64 -16.35
N ALA A 92 8.28 -10.35 -17.14
CA ALA A 92 8.35 -11.80 -17.30
C ALA A 92 9.74 -12.23 -17.82
N PRO A 93 10.13 -13.52 -17.74
CA PRO A 93 11.45 -13.98 -18.18
C PRO A 93 11.78 -13.68 -19.65
N ASP A 94 10.79 -13.44 -20.49
CA ASP A 94 10.95 -13.03 -21.90
C ASP A 94 10.77 -11.51 -22.12
N CYS A 95 10.71 -10.72 -21.04
CA CYS A 95 10.59 -9.26 -21.04
C CYS A 95 11.68 -8.63 -20.17
N ALA A 96 12.88 -8.53 -20.70
CA ALA A 96 14.07 -8.07 -19.97
C ALA A 96 14.26 -6.53 -19.96
N SER A 97 13.43 -5.78 -20.69
CA SER A 97 13.47 -4.30 -20.71
C SER A 97 12.07 -3.73 -20.79
N ILE A 98 11.94 -2.42 -20.51
CA ILE A 98 10.66 -1.72 -20.64
C ILE A 98 10.20 -1.69 -22.09
N GLU A 99 11.11 -1.55 -23.06
CA GLU A 99 10.82 -1.51 -24.49
C GLU A 99 10.22 -2.84 -24.97
N ALA A 100 10.57 -3.97 -24.34
CA ALA A 100 10.00 -5.29 -24.64
C ALA A 100 8.51 -5.42 -24.24
N LEU A 101 7.94 -4.42 -23.58
CA LEU A 101 6.52 -4.37 -23.19
C LEU A 101 5.60 -3.90 -24.32
N LEU A 102 6.16 -3.43 -25.44
CA LEU A 102 5.36 -3.01 -26.60
C LEU A 102 4.47 -4.16 -27.10
N GLY A 103 3.16 -3.89 -27.19
CA GLY A 103 2.14 -4.87 -27.58
C GLY A 103 1.82 -5.94 -26.53
N ARG A 104 2.41 -5.89 -25.34
CA ARG A 104 2.23 -6.93 -24.30
C ARG A 104 1.07 -6.62 -23.35
N SER A 105 0.56 -7.69 -22.73
CA SER A 105 -0.38 -7.59 -21.63
C SER A 105 0.37 -7.28 -20.32
N ILE A 106 -0.12 -6.32 -19.56
CA ILE A 106 0.45 -5.91 -18.27
C ILE A 106 -0.62 -6.10 -17.18
N GLY A 107 -0.28 -6.81 -16.12
CA GLY A 107 -1.21 -7.13 -15.04
C GLY A 107 -1.42 -5.97 -14.06
N VAL A 108 -2.68 -5.69 -13.72
CA VAL A 108 -3.08 -4.75 -12.67
C VAL A 108 -4.11 -5.40 -11.75
N ASP A 109 -4.34 -4.81 -10.58
CA ASP A 109 -5.42 -5.29 -9.70
C ASP A 109 -6.79 -4.82 -10.19
N ALA A 110 -6.88 -3.54 -10.59
CA ALA A 110 -8.01 -2.93 -11.27
C ALA A 110 -7.48 -1.80 -12.16
N ARG A 111 -8.12 -1.54 -13.30
CA ARG A 111 -7.66 -0.54 -14.28
C ARG A 111 -7.66 0.89 -13.74
N THR A 112 -8.47 1.17 -12.74
CA THR A 112 -8.65 2.50 -12.14
C THR A 112 -8.00 2.61 -10.77
N SER A 113 -7.24 1.58 -10.33
CA SER A 113 -6.54 1.61 -9.05
C SER A 113 -5.31 2.52 -9.09
N GLY A 114 -4.87 3.00 -7.93
CA GLY A 114 -3.66 3.80 -7.83
C GLY A 114 -2.42 3.10 -8.39
N PHE A 115 -2.34 1.78 -8.24
CA PHE A 115 -1.25 0.97 -8.80
C PHE A 115 -1.24 0.97 -10.34
N ALA A 116 -2.42 0.92 -10.97
CA ALA A 116 -2.53 1.03 -12.42
C ALA A 116 -2.10 2.43 -12.91
N LEU A 117 -2.49 3.49 -12.19
CA LEU A 117 -2.11 4.86 -12.55
C LEU A 117 -0.59 5.09 -12.42
N VAL A 118 0.03 4.56 -11.36
CA VAL A 118 1.50 4.57 -11.19
C VAL A 118 2.16 3.85 -12.38
N LEU A 119 1.70 2.66 -12.73
CA LEU A 119 2.20 1.90 -13.87
C LEU A 119 2.05 2.68 -15.19
N GLU A 120 0.87 3.25 -15.47
CA GLU A 120 0.64 4.06 -16.67
C GLU A 120 1.59 5.27 -16.72
N ARG A 121 1.83 5.93 -15.57
CA ARG A 121 2.80 7.02 -15.48
C ARG A 121 4.22 6.56 -15.79
N MET A 122 4.65 5.43 -15.21
CA MET A 122 5.97 4.85 -15.45
C MET A 122 6.20 4.56 -16.95
N LEU A 123 5.21 3.97 -17.62
CA LEU A 123 5.28 3.68 -19.06
C LEU A 123 5.27 4.96 -19.90
N ARG A 124 4.42 5.93 -19.55
CA ARG A 124 4.35 7.23 -20.28
C ARG A 124 5.67 8.00 -20.21
N VAL A 125 6.35 8.01 -19.06
CA VAL A 125 7.68 8.63 -18.90
C VAL A 125 8.72 7.99 -19.83
N ARG A 126 8.53 6.72 -20.19
CA ARG A 126 9.35 5.97 -21.15
C ARG A 126 8.86 6.06 -22.58
N GLY A 127 7.88 6.92 -22.87
CA GLY A 127 7.40 7.21 -24.22
C GLY A 127 6.30 6.27 -24.73
N PHE A 128 5.73 5.40 -23.88
CA PHE A 128 4.60 4.55 -24.26
C PHE A 128 3.31 5.36 -24.36
N ALA A 129 2.58 5.17 -25.45
CA ALA A 129 1.19 5.58 -25.58
C ALA A 129 0.27 4.57 -24.92
N ARG A 130 -0.98 4.95 -24.68
CA ARG A 130 -1.96 4.07 -24.00
C ARG A 130 -2.28 2.79 -24.79
N ASP A 131 -2.20 2.86 -26.12
CA ASP A 131 -2.50 1.76 -27.02
C ASP A 131 -1.29 0.84 -27.29
N ASP A 132 -0.12 1.16 -26.75
CA ASP A 132 1.10 0.38 -26.91
C ASP A 132 1.12 -0.89 -26.03
N TYR A 133 0.15 -1.05 -25.11
CA TYR A 133 0.03 -2.20 -24.21
C TYR A 133 -1.42 -2.45 -23.79
N GLN A 134 -1.68 -3.63 -23.24
CA GLN A 134 -3.01 -3.98 -22.70
C GLN A 134 -2.96 -4.16 -21.20
N LEU A 135 -3.81 -3.45 -20.44
CA LEU A 135 -4.00 -3.73 -19.02
C LEU A 135 -4.96 -4.89 -18.83
N ILE A 136 -4.54 -5.89 -18.04
CA ILE A 136 -5.34 -7.06 -17.67
C ILE A 136 -5.59 -7.05 -16.17
N GLU A 137 -6.85 -7.07 -15.76
CA GLU A 137 -7.22 -7.13 -14.34
C GLU A 137 -7.00 -8.53 -13.79
N ILE A 138 -6.10 -8.67 -12.83
CA ILE A 138 -5.65 -9.95 -12.26
C ILE A 138 -5.98 -10.02 -10.75
N GLY A 139 -6.08 -8.85 -10.08
CA GLY A 139 -6.25 -8.77 -8.64
C GLY A 139 -4.97 -8.48 -7.86
N GLY A 140 -4.90 -8.92 -6.60
CA GLY A 140 -3.82 -8.58 -5.66
C GLY A 140 -2.43 -9.10 -6.06
N TRP A 141 -1.44 -8.77 -5.23
CA TRP A 141 -0.01 -9.03 -5.50
C TRP A 141 0.30 -10.49 -5.82
N GLU A 142 -0.24 -11.43 -5.03
CA GLU A 142 0.00 -12.86 -5.20
C GLU A 142 -0.53 -13.38 -6.56
N SER A 143 -1.74 -12.95 -6.94
CA SER A 143 -2.34 -13.34 -8.22
C SER A 143 -1.55 -12.81 -9.41
N ARG A 144 -1.08 -11.54 -9.32
CA ARG A 144 -0.24 -10.93 -10.36
C ARG A 144 1.13 -11.57 -10.46
N TYR A 145 1.78 -11.87 -9.32
CA TYR A 145 3.03 -12.62 -9.29
C TYR A 145 2.87 -13.99 -9.97
N ARG A 146 1.79 -14.73 -9.67
CA ARG A 146 1.52 -16.03 -10.30
C ARG A 146 1.33 -15.88 -11.80
N ALA A 147 0.52 -14.93 -12.26
CA ALA A 147 0.29 -14.68 -13.69
C ALA A 147 1.60 -14.31 -14.42
N LEU A 148 2.49 -13.53 -13.79
CA LEU A 148 3.80 -13.19 -14.32
C LEU A 148 4.71 -14.42 -14.44
N SER A 149 4.81 -15.23 -13.39
CA SER A 149 5.62 -16.44 -13.36
C SER A 149 5.15 -17.50 -14.37
N GLU A 150 3.85 -17.56 -14.61
CA GLU A 150 3.22 -18.43 -15.62
C GLU A 150 3.26 -17.82 -17.04
N ARG A 151 3.90 -16.67 -17.23
CA ARG A 151 4.02 -15.93 -18.52
C ARG A 151 2.67 -15.59 -19.16
N LYS A 152 1.62 -15.43 -18.34
CA LYS A 152 0.29 -14.99 -18.81
C LYS A 152 0.23 -13.48 -19.07
N ILE A 153 1.17 -12.73 -18.48
CA ILE A 153 1.36 -11.30 -18.65
C ILE A 153 2.84 -10.99 -18.85
N GLY A 154 3.16 -9.92 -19.59
CA GLY A 154 4.52 -9.48 -19.88
C GLY A 154 5.17 -8.75 -18.72
N ALA A 155 4.39 -8.02 -17.90
CA ALA A 155 4.88 -7.31 -16.72
C ALA A 155 3.77 -7.04 -15.72
N THR A 156 4.17 -6.62 -14.51
CA THR A 156 3.27 -6.06 -13.49
C THR A 156 4.08 -5.27 -12.45
N LEU A 157 3.41 -4.37 -11.72
CA LEU A 157 3.97 -3.84 -10.46
C LEU A 157 3.85 -4.89 -9.36
N LEU A 158 4.93 -5.09 -8.61
CA LEU A 158 4.99 -5.94 -7.43
C LEU A 158 5.61 -5.17 -6.25
N THR A 159 5.46 -5.72 -5.06
CA THR A 159 6.15 -5.32 -3.82
C THR A 159 6.77 -6.54 -3.15
N GLU A 160 7.61 -6.33 -2.13
CA GLU A 160 8.18 -7.46 -1.41
C GLU A 160 7.12 -8.26 -0.61
N PRO A 161 7.22 -9.57 -0.56
CA PRO A 161 8.33 -10.43 -1.06
C PRO A 161 8.17 -10.89 -2.52
N PHE A 162 7.12 -10.47 -3.21
CA PHE A 162 6.80 -10.96 -4.57
C PHE A 162 7.85 -10.54 -5.60
N VAL A 163 8.51 -9.39 -5.42
CA VAL A 163 9.63 -8.97 -6.26
C VAL A 163 10.76 -9.99 -6.20
N LEU A 164 11.24 -10.31 -4.98
CA LEU A 164 12.32 -11.28 -4.80
C LEU A 164 11.96 -12.67 -5.36
N ASN A 165 10.72 -13.10 -5.13
CA ASN A 165 10.24 -14.38 -5.65
C ASN A 165 10.21 -14.39 -7.18
N ALA A 166 9.79 -13.31 -7.82
CA ALA A 166 9.79 -13.18 -9.26
C ALA A 166 11.22 -13.18 -9.84
N LEU A 167 12.15 -12.45 -9.22
CA LEU A 167 13.55 -12.44 -9.64
C LEU A 167 14.19 -13.84 -9.51
N LYS A 168 13.93 -14.55 -8.41
CA LYS A 168 14.35 -15.97 -8.26
C LYS A 168 13.76 -16.89 -9.32
N ALA A 169 12.56 -16.59 -9.84
CA ALA A 169 11.90 -17.31 -10.92
C ALA A 169 12.38 -16.89 -12.33
N GLY A 170 13.41 -16.05 -12.44
CA GLY A 170 13.99 -15.59 -13.71
C GLY A 170 13.28 -14.40 -14.35
N CYS A 171 12.40 -13.71 -13.62
CA CYS A 171 11.82 -12.44 -14.05
C CYS A 171 12.85 -11.30 -13.91
N HIS A 172 12.58 -10.16 -14.54
CA HIS A 172 13.50 -9.02 -14.62
C HIS A 172 12.96 -7.82 -13.87
N LEU A 173 13.80 -7.16 -13.05
CA LEU A 173 13.50 -5.84 -12.52
C LEU A 173 13.64 -4.83 -13.65
N LEU A 174 12.56 -4.13 -14.00
CA LEU A 174 12.55 -3.17 -15.09
C LEU A 174 12.72 -1.72 -14.60
N ALA A 175 12.05 -1.36 -13.49
CA ALA A 175 12.14 -0.04 -12.87
C ALA A 175 11.55 -0.03 -11.46
N ARG A 176 11.90 0.97 -10.67
CA ARG A 176 11.28 1.28 -9.38
C ARG A 176 10.42 2.54 -9.50
N ASP A 177 9.33 2.61 -8.73
CA ASP A 177 8.38 3.72 -8.77
C ASP A 177 9.03 5.08 -8.47
N PHE A 178 9.87 5.18 -7.45
CA PHE A 178 10.53 6.40 -7.03
C PHE A 178 11.50 6.99 -8.09
N GLU A 179 12.00 6.17 -9.01
CA GLU A 179 12.83 6.63 -10.14
C GLU A 179 12.04 7.50 -11.11
N MET A 180 10.72 7.37 -11.14
CA MET A 180 9.82 8.03 -12.11
C MET A 180 8.77 8.91 -11.47
N ILE A 181 8.47 8.69 -10.18
CA ILE A 181 7.51 9.47 -9.39
C ILE A 181 8.18 9.87 -8.07
N PRO A 182 8.88 11.02 -8.04
CA PRO A 182 9.74 11.40 -6.89
C PRO A 182 9.01 11.57 -5.56
N SER A 183 7.72 11.87 -5.58
CA SER A 183 6.91 11.96 -4.36
C SER A 183 5.56 11.32 -4.61
N TYR A 184 5.23 10.32 -3.82
CA TYR A 184 3.97 9.60 -3.91
C TYR A 184 3.51 9.17 -2.51
N GLN A 185 2.21 9.28 -2.23
CA GLN A 185 1.61 8.61 -1.07
C GLN A 185 1.09 7.26 -1.56
N GLY A 186 1.83 6.22 -1.31
CA GLY A 186 1.46 4.88 -1.74
C GLY A 186 0.34 4.29 -0.87
N THR A 187 0.68 3.48 0.12
CA THR A 187 -0.32 2.91 1.03
C THR A 187 -0.59 3.85 2.21
N CYS A 188 -1.86 3.95 2.58
CA CYS A 188 -2.36 4.69 3.72
C CYS A 188 -3.28 3.81 4.58
N ALA A 189 -3.60 4.30 5.77
CA ALA A 189 -4.70 3.77 6.57
C ALA A 189 -5.92 4.66 6.40
N ALA A 190 -7.05 4.02 6.12
CA ALA A 190 -8.33 4.66 5.88
C ALA A 190 -9.45 4.01 6.68
N ALA A 191 -10.47 4.78 6.97
CA ALA A 191 -11.69 4.36 7.66
C ALA A 191 -12.89 5.14 7.11
N THR A 192 -14.10 4.79 7.54
CA THR A 192 -15.26 5.65 7.35
C THR A 192 -15.32 6.74 8.42
N ARG A 193 -15.79 7.94 8.07
CA ARG A 193 -16.03 9.02 9.05
C ARG A 193 -17.01 8.57 10.12
N ARG A 194 -18.05 7.85 9.72
CA ARG A 194 -19.04 7.26 10.64
C ARG A 194 -18.39 6.35 11.69
N PHE A 195 -17.41 5.51 11.32
CA PHE A 195 -16.67 4.69 12.28
C PHE A 195 -15.84 5.57 13.22
N ALA A 196 -15.09 6.53 12.69
CA ALA A 196 -14.23 7.42 13.45
C ALA A 196 -15.01 8.29 14.45
N GLU A 197 -16.18 8.80 14.07
CA GLU A 197 -17.08 9.58 14.94
C GLU A 197 -17.68 8.74 16.07
N ARG A 198 -18.03 7.49 15.79
CA ARG A 198 -18.58 6.57 16.80
C ARG A 198 -17.52 6.00 17.74
N HIS A 199 -16.30 5.85 17.28
CA HIS A 199 -15.21 5.18 17.97
C HIS A 199 -13.89 5.98 17.93
N PRO A 200 -13.88 7.29 18.28
CA PRO A 200 -12.71 8.14 18.14
C PRO A 200 -11.50 7.62 18.94
N ASP A 201 -11.75 7.14 20.16
CA ASP A 201 -10.67 6.64 21.03
C ASP A 201 -10.06 5.35 20.50
N ARG A 202 -10.88 4.50 19.85
CA ARG A 202 -10.38 3.26 19.23
C ARG A 202 -9.46 3.57 18.04
N LEU A 203 -9.82 4.56 17.22
CA LEU A 203 -8.99 5.02 16.11
C LEU A 203 -7.68 5.65 16.61
N ILE A 204 -7.74 6.49 17.65
CA ILE A 204 -6.57 7.11 18.27
C ILE A 204 -5.61 6.05 18.81
N ARG A 205 -6.11 5.06 19.56
CA ARG A 205 -5.30 3.97 20.11
C ARG A 205 -4.69 3.10 19.01
N TYR A 206 -5.40 2.90 17.89
CA TYR A 206 -4.86 2.20 16.72
C TYR A 206 -3.66 2.95 16.13
N ILE A 207 -3.78 4.27 15.94
CA ILE A 207 -2.68 5.11 15.44
C ILE A 207 -1.47 5.02 16.37
N GLN A 208 -1.68 5.15 17.67
CA GLN A 208 -0.61 5.04 18.68
C GLN A 208 0.10 3.69 18.62
N GLY A 209 -0.67 2.60 18.60
CA GLY A 209 -0.11 1.25 18.51
C GLY A 209 0.63 1.00 17.22
N TYR A 210 0.12 1.48 16.08
CA TYR A 210 0.78 1.33 14.80
C TYR A 210 2.09 2.14 14.72
N VAL A 211 2.10 3.38 15.20
CA VAL A 211 3.30 4.22 15.25
C VAL A 211 4.35 3.61 16.18
N GLU A 212 3.95 3.14 17.37
CA GLU A 212 4.84 2.45 18.30
C GLU A 212 5.44 1.19 17.67
N ALA A 213 4.62 0.36 17.02
CA ALA A 213 5.07 -0.85 16.34
C ALA A 213 6.03 -0.53 15.18
N THR A 214 5.76 0.53 14.42
CA THR A 214 6.64 0.98 13.34
C THR A 214 7.99 1.43 13.89
N GLN A 215 8.00 2.30 14.90
CA GLN A 215 9.24 2.75 15.56
C GLN A 215 10.01 1.57 16.18
N TRP A 216 9.31 0.59 16.72
CA TRP A 216 9.92 -0.63 17.23
C TRP A 216 10.68 -1.38 16.12
N CYS A 217 10.13 -1.43 14.88
CA CYS A 217 10.80 -2.04 13.74
C CYS A 217 12.08 -1.28 13.34
N PHE A 218 12.12 0.05 13.46
CA PHE A 218 13.31 0.85 13.19
C PHE A 218 14.40 0.74 14.25
N ALA A 219 14.09 0.25 15.45
CA ALA A 219 15.07 0.13 16.53
C ALA A 219 16.05 -1.03 16.25
N LYS A 220 17.35 -0.71 16.09
CA LYS A 220 18.41 -1.68 15.75
C LYS A 220 18.42 -2.93 16.63
N LYS A 221 18.09 -2.79 17.93
CA LYS A 221 18.04 -3.89 18.90
C LYS A 221 16.98 -4.95 18.54
N ASN A 222 15.94 -4.58 17.79
CA ASN A 222 14.81 -5.45 17.43
C ASN A 222 14.97 -6.08 16.03
N ARG A 223 16.13 -5.85 15.37
CA ARG A 223 16.35 -6.30 13.99
C ARG A 223 16.10 -7.80 13.81
N ARG A 224 16.58 -8.62 14.74
CA ARG A 224 16.43 -10.08 14.66
C ARG A 224 14.94 -10.48 14.72
N ASP A 225 14.20 -9.91 15.64
CA ASP A 225 12.77 -10.21 15.79
C ASP A 225 11.99 -9.76 14.53
N CYS A 226 12.34 -8.62 13.93
CA CYS A 226 11.77 -8.17 12.65
C CYS A 226 12.02 -9.21 11.53
N LEU A 227 13.24 -9.74 11.43
CA LEU A 227 13.58 -10.77 10.44
C LEU A 227 12.78 -12.04 10.66
N ASP A 228 12.65 -12.48 11.91
CA ASP A 228 11.88 -13.68 12.27
C ASP A 228 10.39 -13.51 11.97
N VAL A 229 9.82 -12.32 12.24
CA VAL A 229 8.44 -11.99 11.88
C VAL A 229 8.25 -11.97 10.37
N LEU A 230 9.14 -11.30 9.62
CA LEU A 230 9.10 -11.27 8.15
C LEU A 230 9.16 -12.67 7.55
N ALA A 231 10.11 -13.50 8.01
CA ALA A 231 10.30 -14.86 7.51
C ALA A 231 9.02 -15.71 7.71
N ARG A 232 8.40 -15.65 8.88
CA ARG A 232 7.17 -16.41 9.19
C ARG A 232 5.97 -15.94 8.38
N HIS A 233 5.67 -14.62 8.39
CA HIS A 233 4.46 -14.09 7.76
C HIS A 233 4.51 -14.07 6.23
N ASN A 234 5.71 -13.96 5.66
CA ASN A 234 5.89 -13.91 4.21
C ASN A 234 6.43 -15.22 3.62
N GLN A 235 6.72 -16.23 4.46
CA GLN A 235 7.25 -17.53 4.03
C GLN A 235 8.53 -17.39 3.17
N ILE A 236 9.47 -16.55 3.63
CA ILE A 236 10.73 -16.25 2.96
C ILE A 236 11.93 -16.73 3.81
N ASP A 237 13.04 -17.04 3.15
CA ASP A 237 14.30 -17.41 3.78
C ASP A 237 15.01 -16.21 4.44
N GLY A 238 16.03 -16.47 5.24
CA GLY A 238 16.79 -15.44 5.95
C GLY A 238 17.39 -14.35 5.02
N PRO A 239 18.08 -14.72 3.92
CA PRO A 239 18.58 -13.73 2.96
C PRO A 239 17.50 -12.87 2.32
N ALA A 240 16.34 -13.45 2.00
CA ALA A 240 15.20 -12.70 1.47
C ALA A 240 14.60 -11.79 2.55
N ALA A 241 14.52 -12.23 3.81
CA ALA A 241 14.06 -11.40 4.92
C ALA A 241 15.00 -10.21 5.16
N GLU A 242 16.32 -10.40 5.07
CA GLU A 242 17.33 -9.34 5.19
C GLU A 242 17.14 -8.27 4.09
N THR A 243 17.03 -8.68 2.83
CA THR A 243 16.80 -7.78 1.70
C THR A 243 15.48 -7.03 1.84
N THR A 244 14.42 -7.75 2.22
CA THR A 244 13.09 -7.16 2.44
C THR A 244 13.11 -6.16 3.59
N LEU A 245 13.71 -6.49 4.73
CA LEU A 245 13.80 -5.59 5.87
C LEU A 245 14.60 -4.33 5.52
N HIS A 246 15.66 -4.46 4.75
CA HIS A 246 16.44 -3.32 4.29
C HIS A 246 15.59 -2.35 3.45
N ALA A 247 14.81 -2.88 2.51
CA ALA A 247 13.91 -2.07 1.69
C ALA A 247 12.79 -1.40 2.51
N LEU A 248 12.21 -2.14 3.48
CA LEU A 248 11.16 -1.60 4.35
C LEU A 248 11.64 -0.48 5.28
N LEU A 249 12.89 -0.56 5.74
CA LEU A 249 13.47 0.42 6.66
C LEU A 249 14.33 1.47 5.95
N ASP A 250 14.27 1.54 4.62
CA ASP A 250 14.91 2.61 3.87
C ASP A 250 14.34 3.98 4.30
N PRO A 251 15.19 4.96 4.68
CA PRO A 251 14.72 6.22 5.24
C PRO A 251 14.00 7.13 4.23
N GLU A 252 14.21 6.94 2.93
CA GLU A 252 13.64 7.78 1.87
C GLU A 252 12.45 7.11 1.20
N HIS A 253 12.53 5.80 0.97
CA HIS A 253 11.56 5.07 0.15
C HIS A 253 10.80 3.97 0.91
N GLY A 254 11.13 3.73 2.17
CA GLY A 254 10.53 2.68 3.00
C GLY A 254 9.25 3.09 3.73
N LEU A 255 9.03 2.41 4.85
CA LEU A 255 7.96 2.72 5.79
C LEU A 255 8.17 4.10 6.42
N TYR A 256 7.11 4.84 6.64
CA TYR A 256 7.15 6.11 7.36
C TYR A 256 7.28 5.86 8.87
N PRO A 257 8.42 6.26 9.51
CA PRO A 257 8.67 5.90 10.92
C PRO A 257 7.63 6.44 11.91
N LYS A 258 6.94 7.52 11.55
CA LYS A 258 5.87 8.13 12.33
C LYS A 258 4.49 7.91 11.73
N ALA A 259 4.41 7.19 10.63
CA ALA A 259 3.16 7.00 9.88
C ALA A 259 2.49 8.32 9.46
N ASP A 260 3.28 9.36 9.18
CA ASP A 260 2.78 10.64 8.67
C ASP A 260 2.21 10.46 7.26
N VAL A 261 1.16 11.23 6.93
CA VAL A 261 0.70 11.32 5.53
C VAL A 261 1.64 12.21 4.75
N ASN A 262 2.19 11.69 3.66
CA ASN A 262 2.94 12.50 2.70
C ASN A 262 1.96 13.36 1.87
N MET A 263 1.70 14.59 2.35
CA MET A 263 0.74 15.50 1.74
C MET A 263 1.13 15.93 0.31
N SER A 264 2.42 16.04 0.01
CA SER A 264 2.91 16.31 -1.36
C SER A 264 2.69 15.10 -2.26
N GLY A 265 2.97 13.91 -1.77
CA GLY A 265 2.71 12.66 -2.48
C GLY A 265 1.23 12.38 -2.72
N LEU A 266 0.36 12.77 -1.78
CA LEU A 266 -1.09 12.67 -1.98
C LEU A 266 -1.60 13.67 -3.03
N ARG A 267 -1.03 14.89 -3.06
CA ARG A 267 -1.31 15.86 -4.13
C ARG A 267 -0.86 15.33 -5.49
N ALA A 268 0.34 14.73 -5.55
CA ALA A 268 0.85 14.11 -6.78
C ALA A 268 -0.06 12.96 -7.26
N ALA A 269 -0.63 12.17 -6.36
CA ALA A 269 -1.61 11.14 -6.72
C ALA A 269 -2.89 11.74 -7.33
N LEU A 270 -3.40 12.84 -6.78
CA LEU A 270 -4.54 13.59 -7.35
C LEU A 270 -4.23 14.16 -8.73
N GLU A 271 -3.06 14.79 -8.89
CA GLU A 271 -2.60 15.36 -10.14
C GLU A 271 -2.43 14.28 -11.21
N LEU A 272 -1.84 13.14 -10.84
CA LEU A 272 -1.69 11.98 -11.72
C LEU A 272 -3.04 11.44 -12.18
N ARG A 273 -4.01 11.33 -11.27
CA ARG A 273 -5.37 10.90 -11.59
C ARG A 273 -6.06 11.87 -12.55
N ALA A 274 -5.86 13.18 -12.38
CA ALA A 274 -6.38 14.21 -13.28
C ALA A 274 -5.69 14.16 -14.66
N GLU A 275 -4.37 14.03 -14.69
CA GLU A 275 -3.56 13.93 -15.92
C GLU A 275 -3.98 12.74 -16.79
N LEU A 276 -4.32 11.61 -16.14
CA LEU A 276 -4.77 10.40 -16.82
C LEU A 276 -6.26 10.37 -17.15
N GLY A 277 -7.01 11.46 -16.82
CA GLY A 277 -8.42 11.61 -17.16
C GLY A 277 -9.41 10.91 -16.20
N TYR A 278 -8.96 10.53 -15.02
CA TYR A 278 -9.79 9.87 -14.00
C TYR A 278 -10.41 10.83 -12.96
N LEU A 279 -10.16 12.12 -13.09
CA LEU A 279 -10.87 13.18 -12.34
C LEU A 279 -11.61 14.12 -13.28
N VAL A 280 -12.80 14.55 -12.89
CA VAL A 280 -13.62 15.48 -13.69
C VAL A 280 -13.19 16.93 -13.42
N ARG A 281 -12.62 17.60 -14.41
CA ARG A 281 -12.42 19.04 -14.61
C ARG A 281 -11.49 19.85 -13.68
N THR A 282 -11.49 19.66 -12.37
CA THR A 282 -10.60 20.37 -11.44
C THR A 282 -10.09 19.44 -10.39
N VAL A 283 -8.79 19.54 -10.05
CA VAL A 283 -8.18 18.76 -8.95
C VAL A 283 -8.80 19.24 -7.63
N PRO A 284 -9.55 18.39 -6.92
CA PRO A 284 -10.16 18.80 -5.67
C PRO A 284 -9.09 19.05 -4.57
N PRO A 285 -9.42 19.83 -3.54
CA PRO A 285 -8.48 20.04 -2.43
C PRO A 285 -8.22 18.73 -1.70
N VAL A 286 -6.95 18.47 -1.36
CA VAL A 286 -6.50 17.25 -0.65
C VAL A 286 -7.31 16.99 0.63
N GLY A 287 -7.74 18.06 1.33
CA GLY A 287 -8.55 17.98 2.54
C GLY A 287 -9.92 17.27 2.38
N LYS A 288 -10.39 17.08 1.15
CA LYS A 288 -11.60 16.28 0.87
C LYS A 288 -11.40 14.81 1.29
N TYR A 289 -10.17 14.29 1.18
CA TYR A 289 -9.85 12.87 1.36
C TYR A 289 -9.11 12.56 2.65
N VAL A 290 -8.67 13.59 3.39
CA VAL A 290 -7.79 13.44 4.57
C VAL A 290 -8.39 14.14 5.76
N ASP A 291 -8.33 13.47 6.92
CA ASP A 291 -8.55 14.10 8.23
C ASP A 291 -7.46 13.62 9.20
N LEU A 292 -6.52 14.49 9.50
CA LEU A 292 -5.41 14.24 10.43
C LEU A 292 -5.72 14.65 11.89
N SER A 293 -6.95 14.98 12.21
CA SER A 293 -7.31 15.40 13.58
C SER A 293 -7.09 14.27 14.58
N TYR A 294 -7.44 13.04 14.22
CA TYR A 294 -7.22 11.83 15.02
C TYR A 294 -5.73 11.51 15.18
N TYR A 295 -4.97 11.63 14.09
CA TYR A 295 -3.52 11.43 14.11
C TYR A 295 -2.83 12.44 15.06
N ARG A 296 -3.15 13.73 14.94
CA ARG A 296 -2.60 14.76 15.82
C ARG A 296 -2.92 14.50 17.28
N LYS A 297 -4.16 14.11 17.61
CA LYS A 297 -4.57 13.74 18.97
C LYS A 297 -3.75 12.55 19.48
N ALA A 298 -3.57 11.50 18.65
CA ALA A 298 -2.79 10.32 19.01
C ALA A 298 -1.34 10.68 19.35
N MET A 299 -0.72 11.59 18.58
CA MET A 299 0.68 11.99 18.79
C MET A 299 0.88 12.89 20.01
N ILE A 300 -0.13 13.66 20.42
CA ILE A 300 -0.07 14.50 21.65
C ILE A 300 -0.22 13.64 22.91
N THR A 301 -1.11 12.64 22.87
CA THR A 301 -1.43 11.82 24.05
C THR A 301 -0.53 10.61 24.22
N GLY A 302 0.30 10.29 23.22
CA GLY A 302 1.27 9.18 23.25
C GLY A 302 2.72 9.61 23.55
N ALA A 303 2.96 10.89 23.85
CA ALA A 303 4.28 11.44 24.20
C ALA A 303 4.58 11.35 25.70
#